data_48297d300c2dc87b0b7bc74695e38639
#
_entry.id   48297d300c2dc87b0b7bc74695e38639
#
_cell.length_a   1.000
_cell.length_b   1.000
_cell.length_c   1.000
_cell.angle_alpha   90.00
_cell.angle_beta   90.00
_cell.angle_gamma   90.00
#
_symmetry.space_group_name_H-M   'P 1'
#
loop_
_entity.id
_entity.type
_entity.pdbx_description
1 polymer ?
#
loop_
_entity_poly.entity_id
_entity_poly.type
_entity_poly.pdbx_seq_one_letter_code
_entity_poly.pdbx_strand_id
1 'polypeptide(L)'
;MPSIHEPTSQRWLRIIPVALVMYTIAFIDRTNISLALPRISRDLHLDPQQAGNVAGIFYWGYLALQIPGGHLAKHWSPKKFISVLLIAWAICAVGCGFARTYHEMLILRLLLGVSESGVFPATLILLSHWFSRSERARANAMWLLCLPGAVVISSPFSGWVLDHWNWRSMLIAEGALPFLWLIVWLIAVQDHPSQAQWLPTKEREAIVATLSQESTDLDSAESESYFHALLRPQVFLLAAVYFCFVSGQMGLLFWLPSAMATFKGMTGLSTGFLFTLPFIAACIGLIVVGRLSDRAHERRLHAAAVMAFGGACILAAVATIHYSLALSFAFITLSGIGAYGPMGAFWAIPTETLPAKIVGSVMGFVNALGNLGAYFAPLIVGALNKRTGNFYSGFLFLGAITIAAAALCLGLKTSSSTTPLSESEP
;
A
#
# COMPACT_ATOMS: atom_id res chain seq x y z
N MET A 1 31.99 -10.16 19.27
CA MET A 1 31.50 -8.93 18.59
C MET A 1 30.02 -9.16 18.30
N PRO A 2 29.09 -8.32 18.73
CA PRO A 2 27.72 -8.45 18.28
C PRO A 2 27.72 -8.30 16.75
N SER A 3 27.09 -9.26 16.06
CA SER A 3 27.04 -9.22 14.62
C SER A 3 26.24 -7.97 14.17
N ILE A 4 26.72 -7.27 13.15
CA ILE A 4 26.09 -6.08 12.57
C ILE A 4 24.64 -6.37 12.12
N HIS A 5 24.27 -7.63 12.04
CA HIS A 5 22.98 -8.17 11.58
C HIS A 5 21.93 -8.42 12.68
N GLU A 6 22.21 -8.10 13.94
CA GLU A 6 21.22 -8.31 15.00
C GLU A 6 20.12 -7.25 15.00
N PRO A 7 18.83 -7.68 15.07
CA PRO A 7 17.68 -6.74 15.13
C PRO A 7 17.65 -5.91 16.43
N THR A 8 18.56 -6.15 17.34
CA THR A 8 18.75 -5.40 18.59
C THR A 8 19.66 -4.19 18.45
N SER A 9 20.26 -3.95 17.25
CA SER A 9 21.07 -2.76 17.06
C SER A 9 20.19 -1.50 17.14
N GLN A 10 20.73 -0.42 17.74
CA GLN A 10 19.98 0.81 18.00
C GLN A 10 19.34 1.41 16.73
N ARG A 11 19.93 1.19 15.54
CA ARG A 11 19.38 1.67 14.27
C ARG A 11 18.05 1.02 13.91
N TRP A 12 17.89 -0.30 14.16
CA TRP A 12 16.63 -1.01 13.91
C TRP A 12 15.51 -0.48 14.80
N LEU A 13 15.82 -0.24 16.07
CA LEU A 13 14.85 0.25 17.05
C LEU A 13 14.52 1.74 16.87
N ARG A 14 15.34 2.51 16.15
CA ARG A 14 15.11 3.95 15.97
C ARG A 14 14.58 4.29 14.58
N ILE A 15 15.14 3.73 13.51
CA ILE A 15 14.77 4.09 12.15
C ILE A 15 13.47 3.41 11.71
N ILE A 16 13.36 2.09 11.95
CA ILE A 16 12.18 1.33 11.49
C ILE A 16 10.89 1.79 12.17
N PRO A 17 10.80 1.92 13.51
CA PRO A 17 9.56 2.38 14.15
C PRO A 17 9.13 3.78 13.72
N VAL A 18 10.09 4.70 13.54
CA VAL A 18 9.78 6.06 13.10
C VAL A 18 9.23 6.08 11.67
N ALA A 19 9.85 5.32 10.76
CA ALA A 19 9.37 5.19 9.39
C ALA A 19 8.00 4.44 9.33
N LEU A 20 7.83 3.40 10.18
CA LEU A 20 6.61 2.62 10.27
C LEU A 20 5.43 3.49 10.73
N VAL A 21 5.59 4.26 11.82
CA VAL A 21 4.51 5.12 12.32
C VAL A 21 4.21 6.24 11.33
N MET A 22 5.22 6.87 10.70
CA MET A 22 5.00 7.85 9.65
C MET A 22 4.11 7.30 8.53
N TYR A 23 4.43 6.09 8.05
CA TYR A 23 3.69 5.50 6.95
C TYR A 23 2.33 4.91 7.38
N THR A 24 2.19 4.55 8.67
CA THR A 24 0.90 4.26 9.30
C THR A 24 -0.02 5.47 9.23
N ILE A 25 0.47 6.66 9.61
CA ILE A 25 -0.29 7.91 9.52
C ILE A 25 -0.69 8.20 8.07
N ALA A 26 0.24 8.03 7.10
CA ALA A 26 -0.08 8.18 5.69
C ALA A 26 -1.20 7.23 5.24
N PHE A 27 -1.17 5.98 5.70
CA PHE A 27 -2.18 5.01 5.29
C PHE A 27 -3.53 5.25 5.98
N ILE A 28 -3.55 5.82 7.19
CA ILE A 28 -4.77 6.29 7.86
C ILE A 28 -5.45 7.36 7.00
N ASP A 29 -4.74 8.40 6.58
CA ASP A 29 -5.29 9.49 5.77
C ASP A 29 -5.78 9.05 4.38
N ARG A 30 -5.20 7.98 3.83
CA ARG A 30 -5.71 7.35 2.60
C ARG A 30 -7.03 6.63 2.79
N THR A 31 -7.19 5.97 3.93
CA THR A 31 -8.26 4.99 4.17
C THR A 31 -9.40 5.51 5.01
N ASN A 32 -9.19 6.54 5.83
CA ASN A 32 -10.21 7.15 6.70
C ASN A 32 -11.44 7.64 5.93
N ILE A 33 -11.24 8.13 4.70
CA ILE A 33 -12.31 8.55 3.81
C ILE A 33 -13.36 7.44 3.61
N SER A 34 -12.98 6.16 3.64
CA SER A 34 -13.91 5.04 3.45
C SER A 34 -14.98 4.96 4.54
N LEU A 35 -14.59 5.18 5.80
CA LEU A 35 -15.50 5.21 6.94
C LEU A 35 -16.36 6.49 6.96
N ALA A 36 -15.79 7.61 6.54
CA ALA A 36 -16.51 8.88 6.45
C ALA A 36 -17.45 8.98 5.25
N LEU A 37 -17.20 8.21 4.17
CA LEU A 37 -17.86 8.35 2.88
C LEU A 37 -19.39 8.34 2.93
N PRO A 38 -20.06 7.48 3.71
CA PRO A 38 -21.53 7.52 3.82
C PRO A 38 -22.05 8.84 4.37
N ARG A 39 -21.34 9.45 5.33
CA ARG A 39 -21.72 10.73 5.95
C ARG A 39 -21.36 11.92 5.06
N ILE A 40 -20.20 11.88 4.41
CA ILE A 40 -19.78 12.87 3.41
C ILE A 40 -20.79 12.91 2.25
N SER A 41 -21.17 11.74 1.73
CA SER A 41 -22.11 11.64 0.61
C SER A 41 -23.49 12.24 0.98
N ARG A 42 -23.93 12.04 2.20
CA ARG A 42 -25.19 12.64 2.68
C ARG A 42 -25.08 14.15 2.81
N ASP A 43 -24.00 14.65 3.45
CA ASP A 43 -23.81 16.08 3.72
C ASP A 43 -23.54 16.91 2.46
N LEU A 44 -22.78 16.37 1.51
CA LEU A 44 -22.41 17.03 0.28
C LEU A 44 -23.31 16.63 -0.91
N HIS A 45 -24.41 15.87 -0.64
CA HIS A 45 -25.38 15.41 -1.63
C HIS A 45 -24.72 14.69 -2.82
N LEU A 46 -23.73 13.82 -2.55
CA LEU A 46 -23.02 13.07 -3.57
C LEU A 46 -23.82 11.86 -4.04
N ASP A 47 -23.91 11.70 -5.35
CA ASP A 47 -24.36 10.43 -5.90
C ASP A 47 -23.27 9.32 -5.73
N PRO A 48 -23.62 8.04 -5.86
CA PRO A 48 -22.64 6.96 -5.65
C PRO A 48 -21.41 7.04 -6.57
N GLN A 49 -21.54 7.55 -7.79
CA GLN A 49 -20.42 7.71 -8.71
C GLN A 49 -19.49 8.85 -8.27
N GLN A 50 -20.06 9.96 -7.80
CA GLN A 50 -19.30 11.06 -7.21
C GLN A 50 -18.57 10.62 -5.93
N ALA A 51 -19.23 9.82 -5.09
CA ALA A 51 -18.60 9.24 -3.90
C ALA A 51 -17.42 8.34 -4.26
N GLY A 52 -17.55 7.50 -5.29
CA GLY A 52 -16.46 6.67 -5.81
C GLY A 52 -15.31 7.51 -6.37
N ASN A 53 -15.61 8.62 -7.02
CA ASN A 53 -14.60 9.55 -7.52
C ASN A 53 -13.84 10.24 -6.37
N VAL A 54 -14.54 10.70 -5.33
CA VAL A 54 -13.91 11.27 -4.12
C VAL A 54 -12.98 10.26 -3.44
N ALA A 55 -13.39 8.99 -3.35
CA ALA A 55 -12.56 7.94 -2.78
C ALA A 55 -11.29 7.69 -3.60
N GLY A 56 -11.42 7.63 -4.93
CA GLY A 56 -10.34 7.23 -5.83
C GLY A 56 -9.42 8.34 -6.31
N ILE A 57 -9.86 9.62 -6.40
CA ILE A 57 -9.12 10.72 -7.01
C ILE A 57 -7.73 10.97 -6.40
N PHE A 58 -7.56 10.61 -5.13
CA PHE A 58 -6.28 10.60 -4.42
C PHE A 58 -5.19 9.90 -5.25
N TYR A 59 -5.51 8.74 -5.85
CA TYR A 59 -4.53 7.94 -6.59
C TYR A 59 -4.06 8.57 -7.90
N TRP A 60 -4.85 9.45 -8.51
CA TRP A 60 -4.38 10.29 -9.61
C TRP A 60 -3.29 11.25 -9.15
N GLY A 61 -3.50 11.95 -8.04
CA GLY A 61 -2.47 12.78 -7.43
C GLY A 61 -1.25 11.97 -7.00
N TYR A 62 -1.47 10.77 -6.47
CA TYR A 62 -0.42 9.88 -5.99
C TYR A 62 0.56 9.42 -7.07
N LEU A 63 0.20 9.49 -8.34
CA LEU A 63 1.13 9.21 -9.45
C LEU A 63 2.16 10.32 -9.68
N ALA A 64 1.86 11.56 -9.28
CA ALA A 64 2.63 12.74 -9.67
C ALA A 64 4.11 12.69 -9.26
N LEU A 65 4.42 12.28 -8.03
CA LEU A 65 5.79 12.24 -7.51
C LEU A 65 6.34 10.81 -7.32
N GLN A 66 5.70 9.77 -7.83
CA GLN A 66 6.21 8.40 -7.71
C GLN A 66 7.59 8.24 -8.34
N ILE A 67 7.80 8.78 -9.52
CA ILE A 67 9.09 8.74 -10.22
C ILE A 67 9.94 9.97 -9.86
N PRO A 68 9.47 11.23 -10.00
CA PRO A 68 10.27 12.40 -9.66
C PRO A 68 10.66 12.46 -8.18
N GLY A 69 9.81 11.97 -7.28
CA GLY A 69 10.04 11.99 -5.84
C GLY A 69 11.24 11.15 -5.42
N GLY A 70 11.46 10.00 -6.06
CA GLY A 70 12.67 9.20 -5.86
C GLY A 70 13.93 9.95 -6.29
N HIS A 71 13.89 10.62 -7.43
CA HIS A 71 15.01 11.44 -7.91
C HIS A 71 15.31 12.60 -6.96
N LEU A 72 14.27 13.34 -6.55
CA LEU A 72 14.39 14.46 -5.60
C LEU A 72 14.96 13.98 -4.25
N ALA A 73 14.44 12.88 -3.69
CA ALA A 73 14.92 12.34 -2.43
C ALA A 73 16.41 11.94 -2.50
N LYS A 74 16.85 11.34 -3.62
CA LYS A 74 18.24 10.94 -3.83
C LYS A 74 19.20 12.13 -3.92
N HIS A 75 18.81 13.23 -4.60
CA HIS A 75 19.70 14.35 -4.91
C HIS A 75 19.64 15.49 -3.87
N TRP A 76 18.59 15.53 -3.08
CA TRP A 76 18.44 16.58 -2.05
C TRP A 76 18.70 16.01 -0.64
N SER A 77 17.70 15.41 -0.03
CA SER A 77 17.76 14.76 1.29
C SER A 77 16.42 14.07 1.53
N PRO A 78 16.38 12.76 1.75
CA PRO A 78 15.14 12.07 2.10
C PRO A 78 14.45 12.68 3.32
N LYS A 79 15.21 13.04 4.36
CA LYS A 79 14.67 13.68 5.57
C LYS A 79 13.96 14.99 5.26
N LYS A 80 14.65 15.92 4.56
CA LYS A 80 14.09 17.24 4.23
C LYS A 80 12.90 17.12 3.29
N PHE A 81 13.01 16.27 2.26
CA PHE A 81 11.96 16.06 1.29
C PHE A 81 10.70 15.52 1.97
N ILE A 82 10.79 14.47 2.81
CA ILE A 82 9.66 13.94 3.56
C ILE A 82 9.11 15.01 4.53
N SER A 83 9.94 15.84 5.14
CA SER A 83 9.47 16.94 6.03
C SER A 83 8.58 17.93 5.29
N VAL A 84 8.95 18.31 4.06
CA VAL A 84 8.13 19.20 3.23
C VAL A 84 6.81 18.52 2.84
N LEU A 85 6.87 17.23 2.47
CA LEU A 85 5.68 16.46 2.14
C LEU A 85 4.75 16.32 3.34
N LEU A 86 5.27 16.08 4.56
CA LEU A 86 4.47 16.00 5.79
C LEU A 86 3.66 17.28 6.04
N ILE A 87 4.27 18.45 5.80
CA ILE A 87 3.57 19.74 5.94
C ILE A 87 2.48 19.89 4.88
N ALA A 88 2.82 19.69 3.61
CA ALA A 88 1.88 19.83 2.50
C ALA A 88 0.71 18.84 2.63
N TRP A 89 1.01 17.61 2.99
CA TRP A 89 0.03 16.55 3.23
C TRP A 89 -0.89 16.90 4.39
N ALA A 90 -0.35 17.30 5.56
CA ALA A 90 -1.16 17.69 6.72
C ALA A 90 -2.13 18.83 6.39
N ILE A 91 -1.68 19.85 5.65
CA ILE A 91 -2.54 20.95 5.20
C ILE A 91 -3.70 20.44 4.34
N CYS A 92 -3.42 19.56 3.38
CA CYS A 92 -4.45 19.00 2.51
C CYS A 92 -5.41 18.07 3.26
N ALA A 93 -4.90 17.22 4.17
CA ALA A 93 -5.70 16.29 4.97
C ALA A 93 -6.66 17.04 5.91
N VAL A 94 -6.15 18.01 6.66
CA VAL A 94 -6.96 18.90 7.50
C VAL A 94 -7.94 19.70 6.64
N GLY A 95 -7.49 20.18 5.47
CA GLY A 95 -8.34 20.89 4.50
C GLY A 95 -9.55 20.08 4.07
N CYS A 96 -9.44 18.77 3.90
CA CYS A 96 -10.57 17.89 3.56
C CYS A 96 -11.71 17.98 4.59
N GLY A 97 -11.40 18.21 5.87
CA GLY A 97 -12.41 18.42 6.91
C GLY A 97 -13.20 19.73 6.76
N PHE A 98 -12.68 20.72 6.03
CA PHE A 98 -13.35 22.00 5.77
C PHE A 98 -14.09 22.04 4.44
N ALA A 99 -14.00 21.00 3.61
CA ALA A 99 -14.70 20.95 2.33
C ALA A 99 -16.21 21.07 2.47
N ARG A 100 -16.81 21.94 1.66
CA ARG A 100 -18.26 22.23 1.64
C ARG A 100 -18.94 21.76 0.38
N THR A 101 -18.17 21.51 -0.67
CA THR A 101 -18.65 21.09 -1.98
C THR A 101 -17.93 19.85 -2.49
N TYR A 102 -18.55 19.16 -3.44
CA TYR A 102 -17.92 18.04 -4.16
C TYR A 102 -16.58 18.42 -4.78
N HIS A 103 -16.51 19.58 -5.44
CA HIS A 103 -15.30 20.03 -6.15
C HIS A 103 -14.16 20.38 -5.19
N GLU A 104 -14.46 21.02 -4.05
CA GLU A 104 -13.45 21.29 -3.01
C GLU A 104 -12.88 19.97 -2.47
N MET A 105 -13.74 19.01 -2.17
CA MET A 105 -13.29 17.69 -1.70
C MET A 105 -12.42 16.99 -2.75
N LEU A 106 -12.79 17.02 -4.04
CA LEU A 106 -11.98 16.43 -5.11
C LEU A 106 -10.59 17.08 -5.22
N ILE A 107 -10.53 18.41 -5.21
CA ILE A 107 -9.26 19.15 -5.32
C ILE A 107 -8.37 18.83 -4.13
N LEU A 108 -8.91 18.88 -2.91
CA LEU A 108 -8.16 18.58 -1.69
C LEU A 108 -7.66 17.13 -1.65
N ARG A 109 -8.48 16.17 -2.05
CA ARG A 109 -8.07 14.75 -2.17
C ARG A 109 -7.01 14.53 -3.25
N LEU A 110 -7.11 15.22 -4.38
CA LEU A 110 -6.08 15.19 -5.43
C LEU A 110 -4.75 15.76 -4.91
N LEU A 111 -4.78 16.93 -4.27
CA LEU A 111 -3.59 17.58 -3.70
C LEU A 111 -2.99 16.76 -2.55
N LEU A 112 -3.83 16.12 -1.73
CA LEU A 112 -3.40 15.16 -0.72
C LEU A 112 -2.63 14.01 -1.37
N GLY A 113 -3.14 13.46 -2.46
CA GLY A 113 -2.44 12.42 -3.23
C GLY A 113 -1.08 12.90 -3.76
N VAL A 114 -1.01 14.10 -4.33
CA VAL A 114 0.27 14.69 -4.80
C VAL A 114 1.26 14.82 -3.64
N SER A 115 0.82 15.37 -2.51
CA SER A 115 1.70 15.60 -1.36
C SER A 115 2.20 14.31 -0.68
N GLU A 116 1.45 13.21 -0.75
CA GLU A 116 1.90 11.92 -0.22
C GLU A 116 2.71 11.09 -1.22
N SER A 117 2.64 11.37 -2.52
CA SER A 117 3.15 10.50 -3.58
C SER A 117 4.66 10.25 -3.52
N GLY A 118 5.43 11.22 -3.01
CA GLY A 118 6.88 11.11 -2.85
C GLY A 118 7.34 10.39 -1.58
N VAL A 119 6.44 10.13 -0.61
CA VAL A 119 6.81 9.57 0.70
C VAL A 119 7.35 8.14 0.57
N PHE A 120 6.68 7.30 -0.24
CA PHE A 120 7.10 5.91 -0.43
C PHE A 120 8.50 5.79 -1.03
N PRO A 121 8.81 6.36 -2.21
CA PRO A 121 10.14 6.26 -2.79
C PRO A 121 11.21 6.93 -1.92
N ALA A 122 10.91 8.05 -1.25
CA ALA A 122 11.85 8.70 -0.35
C ALA A 122 12.18 7.84 0.88
N THR A 123 11.19 7.13 1.43
CA THR A 123 11.41 6.19 2.54
C THR A 123 12.28 5.02 2.12
N LEU A 124 12.08 4.45 0.92
CA LEU A 124 12.95 3.39 0.41
C LEU A 124 14.41 3.86 0.27
N ILE A 125 14.62 5.10 -0.18
CA ILE A 125 15.96 5.69 -0.26
C ILE A 125 16.54 5.89 1.14
N LEU A 126 15.77 6.44 2.08
CA LEU A 126 16.21 6.57 3.46
C LEU A 126 16.64 5.23 4.05
N LEU A 127 15.81 4.19 3.90
CA LEU A 127 16.14 2.84 4.37
C LEU A 127 17.39 2.26 3.69
N SER A 128 17.62 2.58 2.40
CA SER A 128 18.83 2.16 1.71
C SER A 128 20.11 2.83 2.22
N HIS A 129 20.01 4.01 2.83
CA HIS A 129 21.13 4.69 3.49
C HIS A 129 21.46 4.10 4.87
N TRP A 130 20.53 3.34 5.48
CA TRP A 130 20.68 2.81 6.83
C TRP A 130 20.91 1.29 6.88
N PHE A 131 20.50 0.57 5.83
CA PHE A 131 20.51 -0.90 5.80
C PHE A 131 21.25 -1.41 4.56
N SER A 132 22.15 -2.38 4.77
CA SER A 132 22.87 -3.07 3.70
C SER A 132 21.91 -3.87 2.79
N ARG A 133 22.37 -4.27 1.60
CA ARG A 133 21.56 -5.06 0.65
C ARG A 133 20.97 -6.33 1.29
N SER A 134 21.74 -7.02 2.12
CA SER A 134 21.29 -8.23 2.84
C SER A 134 20.19 -7.96 3.87
N GLU A 135 20.08 -6.72 4.38
CA GLU A 135 19.13 -6.31 5.41
C GLU A 135 17.90 -5.59 4.85
N ARG A 136 18.00 -4.98 3.66
CA ARG A 136 16.93 -4.12 3.08
C ARG A 136 15.61 -4.86 2.91
N ALA A 137 15.64 -6.12 2.48
CA ALA A 137 14.42 -6.90 2.32
C ALA A 137 13.66 -7.03 3.65
N ARG A 138 14.39 -7.29 4.73
CA ARG A 138 13.83 -7.40 6.09
C ARG A 138 13.33 -6.05 6.61
N ALA A 139 14.11 -4.98 6.42
CA ALA A 139 13.74 -3.63 6.83
C ALA A 139 12.45 -3.16 6.11
N ASN A 140 12.36 -3.38 4.80
CA ASN A 140 11.18 -3.07 4.01
C ASN A 140 9.96 -3.91 4.42
N ALA A 141 10.14 -5.21 4.70
CA ALA A 141 9.05 -6.07 5.14
C ALA A 141 8.49 -5.61 6.50
N MET A 142 9.36 -5.26 7.46
CA MET A 142 8.93 -4.73 8.75
C MET A 142 8.20 -3.40 8.61
N TRP A 143 8.69 -2.52 7.76
CA TRP A 143 8.05 -1.23 7.50
C TRP A 143 6.68 -1.38 6.83
N LEU A 144 6.51 -2.27 5.86
CA LEU A 144 5.26 -2.47 5.12
C LEU A 144 4.13 -3.10 5.95
N LEU A 145 4.41 -3.65 7.13
CA LEU A 145 3.37 -4.09 8.07
C LEU A 145 2.41 -2.97 8.49
N CYS A 146 2.83 -1.71 8.33
CA CYS A 146 1.96 -0.56 8.58
C CYS A 146 0.70 -0.52 7.71
N LEU A 147 0.70 -1.11 6.51
CA LEU A 147 -0.42 -1.01 5.58
C LEU A 147 -1.73 -1.58 6.15
N PRO A 148 -1.87 -2.89 6.38
CA PRO A 148 -3.07 -3.42 7.01
C PRO A 148 -3.19 -3.00 8.48
N GLY A 149 -2.05 -2.82 9.19
CA GLY A 149 -2.02 -2.41 10.59
C GLY A 149 -2.62 -1.04 10.84
N ALA A 150 -2.45 -0.09 9.91
CA ALA A 150 -3.05 1.23 10.01
C ALA A 150 -4.58 1.17 10.10
N VAL A 151 -5.21 0.36 9.24
CA VAL A 151 -6.68 0.19 9.24
C VAL A 151 -7.15 -0.49 10.51
N VAL A 152 -6.41 -1.50 11.00
CA VAL A 152 -6.74 -2.20 12.26
C VAL A 152 -6.74 -1.23 13.44
N ILE A 153 -5.76 -0.32 13.51
CA ILE A 153 -5.61 0.62 14.63
C ILE A 153 -6.59 1.78 14.50
N SER A 154 -6.74 2.38 13.31
CA SER A 154 -7.50 3.61 13.14
C SER A 154 -9.01 3.39 13.06
N SER A 155 -9.48 2.29 12.46
CA SER A 155 -10.90 2.14 12.16
C SER A 155 -11.83 2.17 13.37
N PRO A 156 -11.50 1.55 14.53
CA PRO A 156 -12.32 1.69 15.74
C PRO A 156 -12.35 3.13 16.27
N PHE A 157 -11.20 3.82 16.23
CA PHE A 157 -11.09 5.21 16.65
C PHE A 157 -11.88 6.13 15.72
N SER A 158 -11.69 6.00 14.41
CA SER A 158 -12.44 6.75 13.40
C SER A 158 -13.96 6.54 13.55
N GLY A 159 -14.38 5.28 13.79
CA GLY A 159 -15.77 4.93 14.03
C GLY A 159 -16.32 5.58 15.30
N TRP A 160 -15.53 5.60 16.36
CA TRP A 160 -15.92 6.26 17.62
C TRP A 160 -16.06 7.79 17.44
N VAL A 161 -15.11 8.43 16.76
CA VAL A 161 -15.19 9.86 16.43
C VAL A 161 -16.42 10.17 15.59
N LEU A 162 -16.75 9.32 14.63
CA LEU A 162 -17.95 9.49 13.79
C LEU A 162 -19.24 9.42 14.59
N ASP A 163 -19.32 8.65 15.65
CA ASP A 163 -20.54 8.54 16.45
C ASP A 163 -20.71 9.67 17.47
N HIS A 164 -19.60 10.24 17.99
CA HIS A 164 -19.65 11.29 19.02
C HIS A 164 -19.57 12.70 18.42
N TRP A 165 -18.98 12.81 17.24
CA TRP A 165 -18.85 14.08 16.51
C TRP A 165 -19.33 13.91 15.05
N ASN A 166 -18.51 14.38 14.09
CA ASN A 166 -18.85 14.30 12.69
C ASN A 166 -17.61 13.93 11.83
N TRP A 167 -17.83 13.69 10.55
CA TRP A 167 -16.77 13.31 9.63
C TRP A 167 -15.71 14.42 9.43
N ARG A 168 -16.09 15.71 9.58
CA ARG A 168 -15.16 16.84 9.51
C ARG A 168 -14.16 16.79 10.65
N SER A 169 -14.65 16.62 11.89
CA SER A 169 -13.80 16.48 13.08
C SER A 169 -12.86 15.28 12.97
N MET A 170 -13.31 14.16 12.40
CA MET A 170 -12.49 12.98 12.16
C MET A 170 -11.35 13.29 11.20
N LEU A 171 -11.65 13.86 10.01
CA LEU A 171 -10.63 14.19 9.01
C LEU A 171 -9.64 15.25 9.52
N ILE A 172 -10.10 16.24 10.31
CA ILE A 172 -9.22 17.26 10.92
C ILE A 172 -8.30 16.62 11.96
N ALA A 173 -8.84 15.79 12.85
CA ALA A 173 -8.05 15.18 13.93
C ALA A 173 -6.99 14.22 13.38
N GLU A 174 -7.36 13.35 12.44
CA GLU A 174 -6.44 12.41 11.82
C GLU A 174 -5.45 13.12 10.89
N GLY A 175 -5.93 14.08 10.08
CA GLY A 175 -5.09 14.89 9.19
C GLY A 175 -4.13 15.85 9.91
N ALA A 176 -4.31 16.09 11.21
CA ALA A 176 -3.35 16.84 12.04
C ALA A 176 -2.17 15.96 12.53
N LEU A 177 -2.29 14.62 12.50
CA LEU A 177 -1.25 13.71 12.96
C LEU A 177 0.11 13.92 12.25
N PRO A 178 0.17 14.19 10.95
CA PRO A 178 1.44 14.47 10.27
C PRO A 178 2.18 15.68 10.83
N PHE A 179 1.48 16.75 11.29
CA PHE A 179 2.13 17.89 11.94
C PHE A 179 2.80 17.50 13.26
N LEU A 180 2.12 16.66 14.06
CA LEU A 180 2.70 16.16 15.31
C LEU A 180 3.88 15.23 15.01
N TRP A 181 3.74 14.37 14.00
CA TRP A 181 4.80 13.44 13.62
C TRP A 181 6.00 14.12 13.01
N LEU A 182 5.84 15.27 12.34
CA LEU A 182 6.92 16.08 11.81
C LEU A 182 7.95 16.43 12.89
N ILE A 183 7.51 16.75 14.11
CA ILE A 183 8.40 17.05 15.23
C ILE A 183 9.27 15.83 15.56
N VAL A 184 8.64 14.66 15.69
CA VAL A 184 9.35 13.40 15.95
C VAL A 184 10.31 13.08 14.80
N TRP A 185 9.86 13.25 13.56
CA TRP A 185 10.64 13.02 12.34
C TRP A 185 11.91 13.86 12.30
N LEU A 186 11.80 15.16 12.56
CA LEU A 186 12.93 16.10 12.54
C LEU A 186 13.99 15.76 13.60
N ILE A 187 13.57 15.27 14.77
CA ILE A 187 14.47 14.93 15.89
C ILE A 187 15.08 13.53 15.70
N ALA A 188 14.28 12.54 15.30
CA ALA A 188 14.71 11.15 15.33
C ALA A 188 15.48 10.70 14.09
N VAL A 189 15.20 11.28 12.91
CA VAL A 189 15.74 10.83 11.63
C VAL A 189 16.97 11.65 11.22
N GLN A 190 18.00 10.97 10.75
CA GLN A 190 19.13 11.53 10.00
C GLN A 190 19.19 10.84 8.62
N ASP A 191 19.74 11.53 7.60
CA ASP A 191 19.84 10.98 6.25
C ASP A 191 20.87 9.86 6.15
N HIS A 192 21.97 9.95 6.90
CA HIS A 192 23.07 9.00 6.86
C HIS A 192 23.55 8.57 8.24
N PRO A 193 24.04 7.34 8.41
CA PRO A 193 24.63 6.86 9.66
C PRO A 193 25.77 7.73 10.17
N SER A 194 26.56 8.36 9.28
CA SER A 194 27.66 9.25 9.63
C SER A 194 27.23 10.45 10.47
N GLN A 195 25.98 10.90 10.36
CA GLN A 195 25.39 12.03 11.09
C GLN A 195 24.82 11.60 12.46
N ALA A 196 24.73 10.29 12.73
CA ALA A 196 24.06 9.76 13.91
C ALA A 196 24.98 9.70 15.13
N GLN A 197 24.98 10.74 15.95
CA GLN A 197 25.78 10.80 17.19
C GLN A 197 25.32 9.80 18.25
N TRP A 198 24.05 9.35 18.20
CA TRP A 198 23.48 8.35 19.08
C TRP A 198 23.93 6.92 18.78
N LEU A 199 24.54 6.68 17.62
CA LEU A 199 25.03 5.36 17.23
C LEU A 199 26.47 5.17 17.75
N PRO A 200 26.82 4.02 18.37
CA PRO A 200 28.16 3.72 18.79
C PRO A 200 29.18 3.86 17.64
N THR A 201 30.34 4.48 17.89
CA THR A 201 31.30 4.82 16.84
C THR A 201 31.71 3.59 16.01
N LYS A 202 31.96 2.45 16.66
CA LYS A 202 32.34 1.19 15.98
C LYS A 202 31.24 0.69 15.03
N GLU A 203 29.98 0.73 15.47
CA GLU A 203 28.84 0.32 14.65
C GLU A 203 28.63 1.29 13.48
N ARG A 204 28.75 2.59 13.73
CA ARG A 204 28.64 3.65 12.72
C ARG A 204 29.68 3.49 11.62
N GLU A 205 30.95 3.31 11.97
CA GLU A 205 32.04 3.12 11.01
C GLU A 205 31.88 1.84 10.20
N ALA A 206 31.48 0.74 10.81
CA ALA A 206 31.23 -0.53 10.13
C ALA A 206 30.08 -0.42 9.11
N ILE A 207 28.97 0.27 9.46
CA ILE A 207 27.85 0.48 8.54
C ILE A 207 28.29 1.37 7.36
N VAL A 208 28.95 2.50 7.63
CA VAL A 208 29.44 3.40 6.58
C VAL A 208 30.39 2.69 5.64
N ALA A 209 31.31 1.86 6.13
CA ALA A 209 32.24 1.09 5.31
C ALA A 209 31.47 0.08 4.42
N THR A 210 30.51 -0.66 4.97
CA THR A 210 29.71 -1.63 4.21
C THR A 210 28.92 -0.95 3.10
N LEU A 211 28.25 0.16 3.39
CA LEU A 211 27.43 0.90 2.42
C LEU A 211 28.28 1.57 1.33
N SER A 212 29.49 2.07 1.65
CA SER A 212 30.40 2.64 0.66
C SER A 212 30.94 1.58 -0.29
N GLN A 213 31.24 0.38 0.19
CA GLN A 213 31.67 -0.74 -0.63
C GLN A 213 30.55 -1.18 -1.59
N GLU A 214 29.31 -1.30 -1.09
CA GLU A 214 28.15 -1.62 -1.94
C GLU A 214 27.87 -0.58 -3.02
N SER A 215 28.15 0.72 -2.79
CA SER A 215 27.96 1.77 -3.80
C SER A 215 28.97 1.67 -4.93
N THR A 216 30.24 1.35 -4.63
CA THR A 216 31.30 1.19 -5.62
C THR A 216 31.02 0.02 -6.57
N ASP A 217 30.46 -1.09 -6.04
CA ASP A 217 30.09 -2.26 -6.83
C ASP A 217 28.94 -1.97 -7.83
N LEU A 218 28.09 -0.98 -7.56
CA LEU A 218 26.98 -0.59 -8.45
C LEU A 218 27.43 0.25 -9.64
N ASP A 219 28.44 1.10 -9.48
CA ASP A 219 28.91 2.01 -10.54
C ASP A 219 29.66 1.25 -11.65
N SER A 220 30.20 0.08 -11.34
CA SER A 220 30.98 -0.75 -12.27
C SER A 220 30.18 -1.62 -13.24
N ALA A 221 28.85 -1.71 -13.09
CA ALA A 221 28.01 -2.58 -13.91
C ALA A 221 27.47 -1.85 -15.17
N GLU A 222 27.52 -2.49 -16.37
CA GLU A 222 27.07 -1.94 -17.65
C GLU A 222 25.57 -1.55 -17.70
N SER A 223 25.24 -0.51 -18.48
CA SER A 223 23.91 0.13 -18.56
C SER A 223 23.06 -0.52 -19.66
N GLU A 224 22.12 -1.37 -19.29
CA GLU A 224 21.03 -1.73 -20.20
C GLU A 224 20.05 -0.55 -20.34
N SER A 225 19.55 -0.29 -21.57
CA SER A 225 18.65 0.84 -21.81
C SER A 225 17.34 0.68 -21.04
N TYR A 226 17.08 1.61 -20.14
CA TYR A 226 15.90 1.71 -19.28
C TYR A 226 14.57 1.55 -20.06
N PHE A 227 14.45 2.20 -21.22
CA PHE A 227 13.24 2.16 -22.04
C PHE A 227 12.95 0.77 -22.62
N HIS A 228 13.97 0.03 -23.04
CA HIS A 228 13.78 -1.32 -23.59
C HIS A 228 13.31 -2.31 -22.51
N ALA A 229 13.77 -2.14 -21.27
CA ALA A 229 13.34 -2.98 -20.16
C ALA A 229 11.84 -2.79 -19.85
N LEU A 230 11.34 -1.56 -19.87
CA LEU A 230 9.93 -1.24 -19.61
C LEU A 230 8.98 -1.76 -20.71
N LEU A 231 9.45 -1.90 -21.95
CA LEU A 231 8.65 -2.38 -23.06
C LEU A 231 8.51 -3.91 -23.12
N ARG A 232 9.14 -4.65 -22.20
CA ARG A 232 9.02 -6.12 -22.16
C ARG A 232 7.58 -6.55 -21.85
N PRO A 233 6.99 -7.51 -22.59
CA PRO A 233 5.63 -7.98 -22.36
C PRO A 233 5.36 -8.45 -20.93
N GLN A 234 6.37 -9.03 -20.27
CA GLN A 234 6.29 -9.48 -18.88
C GLN A 234 6.07 -8.30 -17.89
N VAL A 235 6.61 -7.12 -18.19
CA VAL A 235 6.43 -5.92 -17.36
C VAL A 235 4.99 -5.41 -17.45
N PHE A 236 4.41 -5.42 -18.66
CA PHE A 236 2.99 -5.07 -18.83
C PHE A 236 2.07 -6.11 -18.18
N LEU A 237 2.43 -7.38 -18.23
CA LEU A 237 1.67 -8.43 -17.55
C LEU A 237 1.73 -8.24 -16.03
N LEU A 238 2.91 -7.95 -15.44
CA LEU A 238 3.06 -7.59 -14.03
C LEU A 238 2.19 -6.39 -13.67
N ALA A 239 2.19 -5.34 -14.49
CA ALA A 239 1.37 -4.15 -14.28
C ALA A 239 -0.14 -4.47 -14.35
N ALA A 240 -0.57 -5.30 -15.29
CA ALA A 240 -1.95 -5.74 -15.42
C ALA A 240 -2.41 -6.58 -14.21
N VAL A 241 -1.56 -7.52 -13.75
CA VAL A 241 -1.83 -8.30 -12.52
C VAL A 241 -2.00 -7.35 -11.33
N TYR A 242 -1.07 -6.42 -11.16
CA TYR A 242 -1.10 -5.51 -10.02
C TYR A 242 -2.27 -4.53 -10.10
N PHE A 243 -2.62 -4.04 -11.29
CA PHE A 243 -3.82 -3.23 -11.52
C PHE A 243 -5.10 -3.95 -11.10
N CYS A 244 -5.30 -5.18 -11.56
CA CYS A 244 -6.47 -5.98 -11.21
C CYS A 244 -6.50 -6.32 -9.71
N PHE A 245 -5.36 -6.67 -9.13
CA PHE A 245 -5.21 -6.97 -7.72
C PHE A 245 -5.54 -5.75 -6.84
N VAL A 246 -4.94 -4.61 -7.12
CA VAL A 246 -5.18 -3.35 -6.37
C VAL A 246 -6.61 -2.86 -6.57
N SER A 247 -7.22 -3.10 -7.75
CA SER A 247 -8.64 -2.80 -7.99
C SER A 247 -9.54 -3.54 -7.01
N GLY A 248 -9.35 -4.85 -6.86
CA GLY A 248 -10.12 -5.66 -5.91
C GLY A 248 -9.92 -5.21 -4.47
N GLN A 249 -8.67 -5.01 -4.09
CA GLN A 249 -8.25 -4.61 -2.74
C GLN A 249 -8.83 -3.24 -2.34
N MET A 250 -8.59 -2.20 -3.13
CA MET A 250 -8.98 -0.83 -2.82
C MET A 250 -10.48 -0.59 -3.05
N GLY A 251 -11.07 -1.26 -4.04
CA GLY A 251 -12.52 -1.22 -4.23
C GLY A 251 -13.25 -1.74 -3.00
N LEU A 252 -12.83 -2.88 -2.46
CA LEU A 252 -13.38 -3.43 -1.22
C LEU A 252 -13.15 -2.49 -0.03
N LEU A 253 -11.93 -2.00 0.16
CA LEU A 253 -11.57 -1.08 1.23
C LEU A 253 -12.46 0.18 1.24
N PHE A 254 -12.69 0.80 0.09
CA PHE A 254 -13.45 2.05 0.04
C PHE A 254 -14.97 1.85 0.16
N TRP A 255 -15.52 0.74 -0.31
CA TRP A 255 -16.96 0.55 -0.36
C TRP A 255 -17.52 -0.34 0.75
N LEU A 256 -16.69 -1.13 1.44
CA LEU A 256 -17.18 -2.01 2.50
C LEU A 256 -17.88 -1.25 3.64
N PRO A 257 -17.34 -0.13 4.18
CA PRO A 257 -18.07 0.62 5.22
C PRO A 257 -19.40 1.19 4.71
N SER A 258 -19.45 1.64 3.45
CA SER A 258 -20.70 2.15 2.84
C SER A 258 -21.74 1.04 2.67
N ALA A 259 -21.34 -0.14 2.29
CA ALA A 259 -22.21 -1.31 2.22
C ALA A 259 -22.71 -1.71 3.61
N MET A 260 -21.83 -1.72 4.61
CA MET A 260 -22.21 -2.02 6.00
C MET A 260 -23.21 -0.99 6.57
N ALA A 261 -23.05 0.28 6.23
CA ALA A 261 -23.96 1.35 6.68
C ALA A 261 -25.41 1.21 6.16
N THR A 262 -25.66 0.33 5.19
CA THR A 262 -27.05 0.02 4.72
C THR A 262 -27.81 -0.90 5.68
N PHE A 263 -27.14 -1.58 6.61
CA PHE A 263 -27.77 -2.49 7.56
C PHE A 263 -28.29 -1.76 8.78
N LYS A 264 -29.48 -2.16 9.25
CA LYS A 264 -30.12 -1.57 10.43
C LYS A 264 -29.28 -1.80 11.69
N GLY A 265 -29.16 -0.76 12.51
CA GLY A 265 -28.45 -0.83 13.80
C GLY A 265 -26.93 -0.67 13.71
N MET A 266 -26.37 -0.44 12.53
CA MET A 266 -24.95 -0.15 12.39
C MET A 266 -24.63 1.28 12.82
N THR A 267 -23.74 1.39 13.81
CA THR A 267 -23.14 2.65 14.26
C THR A 267 -21.76 2.84 13.62
N GLY A 268 -21.16 4.03 13.73
CA GLY A 268 -19.80 4.26 13.29
C GLY A 268 -18.81 3.35 14.02
N LEU A 269 -18.97 3.21 15.34
CA LEU A 269 -18.11 2.36 16.16
C LEU A 269 -18.22 0.88 15.78
N SER A 270 -19.44 0.35 15.62
CA SER A 270 -19.63 -1.04 15.19
C SER A 270 -19.09 -1.28 13.77
N THR A 271 -19.29 -0.34 12.86
CA THR A 271 -18.70 -0.37 11.52
C THR A 271 -17.18 -0.38 11.60
N GLY A 272 -16.57 0.48 12.42
CA GLY A 272 -15.13 0.55 12.61
C GLY A 272 -14.55 -0.77 13.13
N PHE A 273 -15.15 -1.39 14.15
CA PHE A 273 -14.71 -2.68 14.67
C PHE A 273 -14.87 -3.81 13.66
N LEU A 274 -16.00 -3.93 13.00
CA LEU A 274 -16.23 -4.97 12.01
C LEU A 274 -15.32 -4.76 10.79
N PHE A 275 -15.11 -3.52 10.36
CA PHE A 275 -14.18 -3.20 9.27
C PHE A 275 -12.74 -3.63 9.57
N THR A 276 -12.36 -3.74 10.84
CA THR A 276 -11.03 -4.21 11.26
C THR A 276 -10.78 -5.70 10.94
N LEU A 277 -11.83 -6.54 10.97
CA LEU A 277 -11.70 -8.00 10.86
C LEU A 277 -11.06 -8.47 9.54
N PRO A 278 -11.45 -7.99 8.35
CA PRO A 278 -10.76 -8.33 7.11
C PRO A 278 -9.27 -7.94 7.11
N PHE A 279 -8.90 -6.86 7.79
CA PHE A 279 -7.51 -6.40 7.86
C PHE A 279 -6.67 -7.17 8.88
N ILE A 280 -7.27 -7.71 9.94
CA ILE A 280 -6.62 -8.69 10.81
C ILE A 280 -6.33 -9.96 10.00
N ALA A 281 -7.30 -10.46 9.24
CA ALA A 281 -7.09 -11.59 8.33
C ALA A 281 -6.02 -11.28 7.28
N ALA A 282 -5.95 -10.05 6.79
CA ALA A 282 -4.92 -9.57 5.88
C ALA A 282 -3.51 -9.62 6.50
N CYS A 283 -3.34 -9.18 7.75
CA CYS A 283 -2.07 -9.28 8.48
C CYS A 283 -1.62 -10.73 8.60
N ILE A 284 -2.52 -11.62 8.97
CA ILE A 284 -2.24 -13.06 9.07
C ILE A 284 -1.85 -13.61 7.68
N GLY A 285 -2.63 -13.27 6.65
CA GLY A 285 -2.38 -13.67 5.27
C GLY A 285 -1.00 -13.24 4.78
N LEU A 286 -0.62 -11.98 5.01
CA LEU A 286 0.67 -11.43 4.61
C LEU A 286 1.84 -12.23 5.22
N ILE A 287 1.75 -12.57 6.50
CA ILE A 287 2.81 -13.31 7.20
C ILE A 287 2.84 -14.78 6.77
N VAL A 288 1.68 -15.44 6.74
CA VAL A 288 1.60 -16.88 6.46
C VAL A 288 1.95 -17.18 5.01
N VAL A 289 1.35 -16.46 4.07
CA VAL A 289 1.59 -16.67 2.63
C VAL A 289 3.03 -16.33 2.26
N GLY A 290 3.59 -15.25 2.81
CA GLY A 290 4.99 -14.90 2.63
C GLY A 290 5.91 -16.05 3.05
N ARG A 291 5.72 -16.58 4.26
CA ARG A 291 6.52 -17.71 4.77
C ARG A 291 6.34 -19.01 3.97
N LEU A 292 5.12 -19.31 3.53
CA LEU A 292 4.86 -20.51 2.71
C LEU A 292 5.53 -20.41 1.34
N SER A 293 5.39 -19.24 0.69
CA SER A 293 6.02 -18.96 -0.61
C SER A 293 7.55 -19.02 -0.52
N ASP A 294 8.13 -18.49 0.57
CA ASP A 294 9.57 -18.54 0.82
C ASP A 294 10.08 -19.97 0.99
N ARG A 295 9.37 -20.79 1.77
CA ARG A 295 9.73 -22.20 2.00
C ARG A 295 9.59 -23.08 0.76
N ALA A 296 8.57 -22.82 -0.05
CA ALA A 296 8.32 -23.59 -1.26
C ALA A 296 9.18 -23.13 -2.46
N HIS A 297 9.88 -22.00 -2.33
CA HIS A 297 10.61 -21.34 -3.43
C HIS A 297 9.73 -21.14 -4.68
N GLU A 298 8.40 -20.98 -4.48
CA GLU A 298 7.43 -20.82 -5.53
C GLU A 298 6.60 -19.56 -5.25
N ARG A 299 6.69 -18.56 -6.13
CA ARG A 299 6.08 -17.26 -5.96
C ARG A 299 4.74 -17.13 -6.66
N ARG A 300 4.70 -17.59 -7.90
CA ARG A 300 3.59 -17.40 -8.82
C ARG A 300 2.31 -18.11 -8.37
N LEU A 301 2.43 -19.42 -8.04
CA LEU A 301 1.25 -20.21 -7.63
C LEU A 301 0.70 -19.75 -6.29
N HIS A 302 1.57 -19.39 -5.32
CA HIS A 302 1.13 -18.86 -4.04
C HIS A 302 0.39 -17.52 -4.20
N ALA A 303 0.95 -16.58 -4.99
CA ALA A 303 0.28 -15.31 -5.27
C ALA A 303 -1.07 -15.52 -5.97
N ALA A 304 -1.10 -16.34 -7.04
CA ALA A 304 -2.31 -16.61 -7.80
C ALA A 304 -3.39 -17.32 -6.96
N ALA A 305 -3.02 -18.38 -6.22
CA ALA A 305 -3.97 -19.14 -5.40
C ALA A 305 -4.63 -18.27 -4.34
N VAL A 306 -3.87 -17.40 -3.69
CA VAL A 306 -4.39 -16.54 -2.63
C VAL A 306 -5.22 -15.39 -3.20
N MET A 307 -4.87 -14.83 -4.37
CA MET A 307 -5.74 -13.90 -5.11
C MET A 307 -7.07 -14.56 -5.50
N ALA A 308 -7.01 -15.79 -6.05
CA ALA A 308 -8.21 -16.53 -6.43
C ALA A 308 -9.09 -16.83 -5.21
N PHE A 309 -8.51 -17.23 -4.10
CA PHE A 309 -9.20 -17.44 -2.83
C PHE A 309 -9.93 -16.16 -2.38
N GLY A 310 -9.23 -15.00 -2.36
CA GLY A 310 -9.83 -13.72 -1.98
C GLY A 310 -10.99 -13.32 -2.87
N GLY A 311 -10.82 -13.43 -4.20
CA GLY A 311 -11.89 -13.16 -5.16
C GLY A 311 -13.08 -14.10 -5.00
N ALA A 312 -12.86 -15.41 -4.80
CA ALA A 312 -13.90 -16.38 -4.53
C ALA A 312 -14.66 -16.08 -3.24
N CYS A 313 -13.96 -15.67 -2.18
CA CYS A 313 -14.60 -15.22 -0.94
C CYS A 313 -15.50 -14.01 -1.14
N ILE A 314 -15.10 -13.01 -1.94
CA ILE A 314 -15.95 -11.86 -2.26
C ILE A 314 -17.21 -12.31 -2.99
N LEU A 315 -17.08 -13.20 -4.00
CA LEU A 315 -18.24 -13.74 -4.72
C LEU A 315 -19.16 -14.57 -3.82
N ALA A 316 -18.58 -15.40 -2.94
CA ALA A 316 -19.34 -16.17 -1.95
C ALA A 316 -20.08 -15.27 -0.98
N ALA A 317 -19.49 -14.15 -0.56
CA ALA A 317 -20.14 -13.17 0.29
C ALA A 317 -21.38 -12.58 -0.37
N VAL A 318 -21.32 -12.24 -1.66
CA VAL A 318 -22.48 -11.75 -2.42
C VAL A 318 -23.54 -12.85 -2.57
N ALA A 319 -23.15 -14.09 -2.83
CA ALA A 319 -24.09 -15.21 -2.98
C ALA A 319 -24.83 -15.55 -1.67
N THR A 320 -24.18 -15.35 -0.53
CA THR A 320 -24.72 -15.77 0.78
C THR A 320 -25.47 -14.68 1.54
N ILE A 321 -25.41 -13.41 1.10
CA ILE A 321 -25.98 -12.28 1.83
C ILE A 321 -27.48 -12.39 2.09
N HIS A 322 -28.20 -13.00 1.16
CA HIS A 322 -29.65 -13.21 1.30
C HIS A 322 -30.03 -14.35 2.24
N TYR A 323 -29.06 -15.26 2.53
CA TYR A 323 -29.28 -16.40 3.44
C TYR A 323 -28.82 -16.07 4.86
N SER A 324 -27.66 -15.43 4.99
CA SER A 324 -27.07 -15.11 6.29
C SER A 324 -26.06 -13.95 6.16
N LEU A 325 -26.38 -12.85 6.82
CA LEU A 325 -25.46 -11.70 6.92
C LEU A 325 -24.13 -12.09 7.60
N ALA A 326 -24.20 -12.92 8.65
CA ALA A 326 -23.01 -13.40 9.36
C ALA A 326 -22.11 -14.24 8.46
N LEU A 327 -22.68 -15.13 7.66
CA LEU A 327 -21.91 -15.95 6.72
C LEU A 327 -21.30 -15.10 5.60
N SER A 328 -22.06 -14.15 5.05
CA SER A 328 -21.55 -13.19 4.07
C SER A 328 -20.38 -12.40 4.63
N PHE A 329 -20.53 -11.90 5.86
CA PHE A 329 -19.45 -11.14 6.52
C PHE A 329 -18.24 -12.01 6.87
N ALA A 330 -18.42 -13.29 7.19
CA ALA A 330 -17.30 -14.22 7.38
C ALA A 330 -16.49 -14.39 6.08
N PHE A 331 -17.14 -14.51 4.93
CA PHE A 331 -16.45 -14.53 3.63
C PHE A 331 -15.74 -13.22 3.32
N ILE A 332 -16.33 -12.05 3.61
CA ILE A 332 -15.64 -10.75 3.49
C ILE A 332 -14.40 -10.71 4.39
N THR A 333 -14.49 -11.21 5.62
CA THR A 333 -13.34 -11.30 6.54
C THR A 333 -12.24 -12.17 5.95
N LEU A 334 -12.56 -13.35 5.44
CA LEU A 334 -11.60 -14.25 4.80
C LEU A 334 -10.99 -13.67 3.52
N SER A 335 -11.74 -12.84 2.77
CA SER A 335 -11.22 -12.18 1.57
C SER A 335 -10.03 -11.25 1.88
N GLY A 336 -9.90 -10.77 3.12
CA GLY A 336 -8.75 -10.00 3.60
C GLY A 336 -7.42 -10.73 3.42
N ILE A 337 -7.40 -12.07 3.55
CA ILE A 337 -6.21 -12.88 3.26
C ILE A 337 -5.78 -12.69 1.81
N GLY A 338 -6.76 -12.68 0.87
CA GLY A 338 -6.52 -12.44 -0.55
C GLY A 338 -6.12 -11.01 -0.88
N ALA A 339 -6.49 -10.04 -0.05
CA ALA A 339 -6.22 -8.63 -0.28
C ALA A 339 -4.76 -8.22 -0.02
N TYR A 340 -4.06 -8.86 0.91
CA TYR A 340 -2.67 -8.50 1.25
C TYR A 340 -1.71 -9.69 1.21
N GLY A 341 -2.18 -10.92 1.41
CA GLY A 341 -1.35 -12.12 1.40
C GLY A 341 -0.49 -12.31 0.15
N PRO A 342 -0.97 -11.99 -1.06
CA PRO A 342 -0.18 -12.12 -2.28
C PRO A 342 1.01 -11.17 -2.38
N MET A 343 1.03 -10.04 -1.64
CA MET A 343 1.98 -8.94 -1.86
C MET A 343 3.44 -9.37 -1.78
N GLY A 344 3.81 -10.18 -0.76
CA GLY A 344 5.18 -10.64 -0.60
C GLY A 344 5.64 -11.51 -1.76
N ALA A 345 4.85 -12.52 -2.12
CA ALA A 345 5.13 -13.43 -3.24
C ALA A 345 5.12 -12.69 -4.59
N PHE A 346 4.16 -11.80 -4.83
CA PHE A 346 4.08 -11.02 -6.07
C PHE A 346 5.31 -10.12 -6.28
N TRP A 347 5.71 -9.34 -5.27
CA TRP A 347 6.86 -8.44 -5.38
C TRP A 347 8.21 -9.15 -5.39
N ALA A 348 8.27 -10.43 -5.00
CA ALA A 348 9.46 -11.26 -5.19
C ALA A 348 9.66 -11.66 -6.67
N ILE A 349 8.59 -11.82 -7.48
CA ILE A 349 8.70 -12.25 -8.87
C ILE A 349 9.63 -11.33 -9.70
N PRO A 350 9.42 -10.00 -9.76
CA PRO A 350 10.32 -9.13 -10.53
C PRO A 350 11.75 -9.11 -9.98
N THR A 351 11.96 -9.29 -8.66
CA THR A 351 13.30 -9.30 -8.08
C THR A 351 14.08 -10.59 -8.41
N GLU A 352 13.39 -11.69 -8.66
CA GLU A 352 13.98 -12.98 -9.01
C GLU A 352 14.12 -13.17 -10.52
N THR A 353 13.35 -12.44 -11.35
CA THR A 353 13.29 -12.64 -12.81
C THR A 353 13.93 -11.54 -13.63
N LEU A 354 14.23 -10.39 -13.03
CA LEU A 354 14.79 -9.23 -13.72
C LEU A 354 16.19 -8.88 -13.19
N PRO A 355 17.08 -8.35 -14.05
CA PRO A 355 18.40 -7.88 -13.62
C PRO A 355 18.29 -6.80 -12.53
N ALA A 356 19.18 -6.86 -11.53
CA ALA A 356 19.17 -5.98 -10.36
C ALA A 356 19.17 -4.47 -10.71
N LYS A 357 19.74 -4.10 -11.88
CA LYS A 357 19.84 -2.71 -12.36
C LYS A 357 18.49 -2.10 -12.74
N ILE A 358 17.59 -2.89 -13.33
CA ILE A 358 16.32 -2.43 -13.90
C ILE A 358 15.14 -2.75 -12.99
N VAL A 359 15.29 -3.68 -12.03
CA VAL A 359 14.19 -4.16 -11.19
C VAL A 359 13.50 -3.03 -10.41
N GLY A 360 14.25 -2.09 -9.84
CA GLY A 360 13.67 -0.97 -9.09
C GLY A 360 12.79 -0.08 -9.96
N SER A 361 13.21 0.19 -11.18
CA SER A 361 12.46 0.99 -12.16
C SER A 361 11.21 0.30 -12.66
N VAL A 362 11.33 -1.02 -12.94
CA VAL A 362 10.18 -1.85 -13.33
C VAL A 362 9.17 -1.90 -12.18
N MET A 363 9.61 -2.12 -10.94
CA MET A 363 8.73 -2.11 -9.77
C MET A 363 8.02 -0.77 -9.60
N GLY A 364 8.73 0.35 -9.80
CA GLY A 364 8.13 1.69 -9.76
C GLY A 364 7.06 1.88 -10.84
N PHE A 365 7.33 1.44 -12.08
CA PHE A 365 6.38 1.50 -13.18
C PHE A 365 5.15 0.62 -12.94
N VAL A 366 5.35 -0.64 -12.52
CA VAL A 366 4.28 -1.59 -12.17
C VAL A 366 3.42 -1.02 -11.02
N ASN A 367 4.07 -0.44 -9.99
CA ASN A 367 3.37 0.19 -8.88
C ASN A 367 2.54 1.39 -9.34
N ALA A 368 3.09 2.26 -10.18
CA ALA A 368 2.39 3.42 -10.71
C ALA A 368 1.14 3.02 -11.52
N LEU A 369 1.29 2.11 -12.49
CA LEU A 369 0.16 1.63 -13.29
C LEU A 369 -0.86 0.84 -12.46
N GLY A 370 -0.40 0.02 -11.52
CA GLY A 370 -1.28 -0.74 -10.64
C GLY A 370 -2.13 0.15 -9.73
N ASN A 371 -1.57 1.24 -9.22
CA ASN A 371 -2.32 2.20 -8.39
C ASN A 371 -3.44 2.93 -9.16
N LEU A 372 -3.44 2.93 -10.50
CA LEU A 372 -4.63 3.36 -11.27
C LEU A 372 -5.85 2.48 -10.97
N GLY A 373 -5.64 1.20 -10.65
CA GLY A 373 -6.72 0.31 -10.19
C GLY A 373 -7.43 0.82 -8.94
N ALA A 374 -6.68 1.45 -8.04
CA ALA A 374 -7.23 2.07 -6.83
C ALA A 374 -8.09 3.33 -7.13
N TYR A 375 -7.93 3.96 -8.28
CA TYR A 375 -8.83 5.01 -8.77
C TYR A 375 -10.05 4.43 -9.47
N PHE A 376 -9.83 3.55 -10.47
CA PHE A 376 -10.92 3.08 -11.31
C PHE A 376 -11.91 2.17 -10.58
N ALA A 377 -11.44 1.33 -9.65
CA ALA A 377 -12.33 0.40 -8.98
C ALA A 377 -13.40 1.08 -8.11
N PRO A 378 -13.10 2.04 -7.22
CA PRO A 378 -14.14 2.78 -6.51
C PRO A 378 -15.10 3.52 -7.43
N LEU A 379 -14.60 4.10 -8.52
CA LEU A 379 -15.42 4.78 -9.52
C LEU A 379 -16.41 3.83 -10.22
N ILE A 380 -15.92 2.65 -10.64
CA ILE A 380 -16.76 1.62 -11.30
C ILE A 380 -17.80 1.08 -10.33
N VAL A 381 -17.42 0.75 -9.10
CA VAL A 381 -18.37 0.28 -8.07
C VAL A 381 -19.44 1.35 -7.79
N GLY A 382 -19.02 2.63 -7.69
CA GLY A 382 -19.96 3.75 -7.54
C GLY A 382 -20.93 3.88 -8.71
N ALA A 383 -20.43 3.76 -9.95
CA ALA A 383 -21.26 3.80 -11.16
C ALA A 383 -22.23 2.61 -11.23
N LEU A 384 -21.79 1.40 -10.86
CA LEU A 384 -22.63 0.22 -10.77
C LEU A 384 -23.72 0.39 -9.70
N ASN A 385 -23.35 0.89 -8.52
CA ASN A 385 -24.30 1.16 -7.45
C ASN A 385 -25.34 2.24 -7.86
N LYS A 386 -24.92 3.29 -8.56
CA LYS A 386 -25.83 4.31 -9.10
C LYS A 386 -26.87 3.71 -10.07
N ARG A 387 -26.45 2.73 -10.89
CA ARG A 387 -27.31 2.07 -11.88
C ARG A 387 -28.24 1.03 -11.27
N THR A 388 -27.77 0.26 -10.31
CA THR A 388 -28.49 -0.91 -9.76
C THR A 388 -29.18 -0.64 -8.42
N GLY A 389 -28.86 0.49 -7.76
CA GLY A 389 -29.39 0.84 -6.45
C GLY A 389 -28.86 0.00 -5.29
N ASN A 390 -27.84 -0.86 -5.53
CA ASN A 390 -27.26 -1.73 -4.51
C ASN A 390 -25.77 -2.00 -4.76
N PHE A 391 -25.08 -2.57 -3.77
CA PHE A 391 -23.66 -2.87 -3.85
C PHE A 391 -23.32 -4.21 -4.49
N TYR A 392 -24.30 -5.08 -4.78
CA TYR A 392 -24.03 -6.47 -5.23
C TYR A 392 -23.23 -6.53 -6.51
N SER A 393 -23.63 -5.77 -7.54
CA SER A 393 -22.92 -5.72 -8.83
C SER A 393 -21.50 -5.17 -8.69
N GLY A 394 -21.30 -4.20 -7.80
CA GLY A 394 -19.98 -3.68 -7.48
C GLY A 394 -19.07 -4.74 -6.84
N PHE A 395 -19.58 -5.47 -5.84
CA PHE A 395 -18.80 -6.54 -5.19
C PHE A 395 -18.58 -7.75 -6.12
N LEU A 396 -19.52 -8.09 -7.00
CA LEU A 396 -19.30 -9.09 -8.06
C LEU A 396 -18.16 -8.67 -8.99
N PHE A 397 -18.12 -7.40 -9.40
CA PHE A 397 -17.00 -6.86 -10.18
C PHE A 397 -15.67 -6.99 -9.41
N LEU A 398 -15.64 -6.64 -8.12
CA LEU A 398 -14.41 -6.73 -7.31
C LEU A 398 -13.91 -8.19 -7.17
N GLY A 399 -14.81 -9.13 -6.95
CA GLY A 399 -14.47 -10.55 -6.90
C GLY A 399 -13.94 -11.05 -8.25
N ALA A 400 -14.61 -10.70 -9.34
CA ALA A 400 -14.23 -11.11 -10.70
C ALA A 400 -12.86 -10.54 -11.11
N ILE A 401 -12.60 -9.24 -10.85
CA ILE A 401 -11.31 -8.63 -11.19
C ILE A 401 -10.15 -9.19 -10.35
N THR A 402 -10.41 -9.58 -9.10
CA THR A 402 -9.40 -10.24 -8.26
C THR A 402 -9.09 -11.65 -8.77
N ILE A 403 -10.08 -12.39 -9.27
CA ILE A 403 -9.86 -13.69 -9.93
C ILE A 403 -9.12 -13.49 -11.27
N ALA A 404 -9.43 -12.44 -12.02
CA ALA A 404 -8.68 -12.09 -13.22
C ALA A 404 -7.20 -11.80 -12.92
N ALA A 405 -6.91 -11.11 -11.81
CA ALA A 405 -5.52 -10.93 -11.34
C ALA A 405 -4.82 -12.28 -11.11
N ALA A 406 -5.51 -13.24 -10.48
CA ALA A 406 -4.98 -14.59 -10.26
C ALA A 406 -4.68 -15.31 -11.57
N ALA A 407 -5.61 -15.27 -12.53
CA ALA A 407 -5.43 -15.89 -13.83
C ALA A 407 -4.26 -15.27 -14.63
N LEU A 408 -4.15 -13.94 -14.64
CA LEU A 408 -3.04 -13.24 -15.26
C LEU A 408 -1.71 -13.55 -14.56
N CYS A 409 -1.71 -13.70 -13.24
CA CYS A 409 -0.52 -14.03 -12.45
C CYS A 409 0.06 -15.40 -12.87
N LEU A 410 -0.77 -16.36 -13.23
CA LEU A 410 -0.31 -17.66 -13.73
C LEU A 410 0.45 -17.57 -15.07
N GLY A 411 0.26 -16.51 -15.84
CA GLY A 411 1.00 -16.22 -17.07
C GLY A 411 2.42 -15.65 -16.86
N LEU A 412 2.77 -15.27 -15.64
CA LEU A 412 4.09 -14.71 -15.35
C LEU A 412 5.17 -15.80 -15.44
N LYS A 413 6.33 -15.44 -16.02
CA LYS A 413 7.51 -16.30 -16.03
C LYS A 413 8.19 -16.27 -14.68
N THR A 414 8.69 -17.42 -14.22
CA THR A 414 9.48 -17.58 -12.99
C THR A 414 10.85 -18.18 -13.34
N SER A 415 11.83 -18.01 -12.47
CA SER A 415 13.21 -18.53 -12.69
C SER A 415 13.29 -20.05 -12.89
N SER A 416 12.31 -20.80 -12.40
CA SER A 416 12.21 -22.25 -12.59
C SER A 416 11.81 -22.67 -14.03
N SER A 417 11.47 -21.74 -14.91
CA SER A 417 11.08 -22.03 -16.31
C SER A 417 12.27 -21.97 -17.30
N THR A 418 13.46 -21.64 -16.86
CA THR A 418 14.69 -21.76 -17.66
C THR A 418 15.33 -23.12 -17.38
N THR A 419 14.89 -24.15 -18.11
CA THR A 419 15.65 -25.39 -18.26
C THR A 419 17.03 -25.02 -18.79
N PRO A 420 18.15 -25.51 -18.22
CA PRO A 420 19.44 -25.34 -18.84
C PRO A 420 19.36 -25.98 -20.23
N LEU A 421 19.69 -25.22 -21.27
CA LEU A 421 19.99 -25.79 -22.58
C LEU A 421 21.03 -26.86 -22.34
N SER A 422 20.68 -28.10 -22.60
CA SER A 422 21.59 -29.22 -22.61
C SER A 422 22.85 -28.82 -23.41
N GLU A 423 23.98 -28.72 -22.75
CA GLU A 423 25.24 -28.80 -23.41
C GLU A 423 25.25 -30.13 -24.18
N SER A 424 25.01 -30.07 -25.47
CA SER A 424 25.34 -31.14 -26.38
C SER A 424 26.87 -31.13 -26.49
N GLU A 425 27.52 -32.00 -25.74
CA GLU A 425 28.89 -32.38 -25.99
C GLU A 425 29.05 -33.00 -27.40
N PRO A 426 30.14 -32.71 -28.06
CA PRO A 426 30.47 -33.25 -29.39
C PRO A 426 30.87 -34.73 -29.40
#